data_3f3e0e91530e837030764ffe042f0ba0
#
_entry.id   3f3e0e91530e837030764ffe042f0ba0
#
_cell.length_a   1.000
_cell.length_b   1.000
_cell.length_c   1.000
_cell.angle_alpha   90.00
_cell.angle_beta   90.00
_cell.angle_gamma   90.00
#
_symmetry.space_group_name_H-M   'P 1'
#
loop_
_entity.id
_entity.type
_entity.pdbx_description
1 polymer ?
#
loop_
_entity_poly.entity_id
_entity_poly.type
_entity_poly.pdbx_seq_one_letter_code
_entity_poly.pdbx_strand_id
1 'polypeptide(L)'
;MTQSLNPTTLPPAFPDHTQLPDSDGTFVKNFQEHPQSILLTDSLETTLQTLHPDGQYAIGQDCGIYWRETDPPEKGAEAPDWFYVPNVPPLIDGEIRRSYVIWREYIVPLIAIEFASGNGSEERNNTPLSRLPEGVNQKPGKFWVYEQIIHIPYYAIYIIKTSELEVYNWVNTRYRRLQPNDRGHYPIDLMGVELGVWEGSYQNQHQRWLRWWDNEGNLLLTGSEQARLERLHTEQERQRADRAEQTQRDAIPQLLAMGLTVEQVAQALSLSVEDVQRLG
;
A
#
# COMPACT_ATOMS: atom_id res chain seq x y z
N MET A 1 25.72 -46.60 -46.75
CA MET A 1 24.78 -46.79 -45.67
C MET A 1 24.86 -45.57 -44.79
N THR A 2 23.93 -44.62 -44.96
CA THR A 2 23.82 -43.39 -44.11
C THR A 2 22.92 -43.68 -42.92
N GLN A 3 23.49 -43.72 -41.74
CA GLN A 3 22.71 -43.78 -40.48
C GLN A 3 21.94 -42.49 -40.31
N SER A 4 20.64 -42.58 -40.33
CA SER A 4 19.76 -41.45 -39.92
C SER A 4 19.86 -41.29 -38.42
N LEU A 5 20.39 -40.14 -38.00
CA LEU A 5 20.35 -39.72 -36.59
C LEU A 5 18.88 -39.46 -36.21
N ASN A 6 18.36 -40.25 -35.29
CA ASN A 6 17.05 -39.98 -34.66
C ASN A 6 17.07 -38.58 -34.05
N PRO A 7 16.03 -37.75 -34.24
CA PRO A 7 15.94 -36.48 -33.58
C PRO A 7 15.90 -36.71 -32.08
N THR A 8 16.88 -36.17 -31.36
CA THR A 8 16.91 -36.16 -29.88
C THR A 8 15.70 -35.34 -29.43
N THR A 9 14.66 -36.01 -28.99
CA THR A 9 13.55 -35.34 -28.27
C THR A 9 14.13 -34.69 -27.04
N LEU A 10 14.09 -33.35 -26.98
CA LEU A 10 14.43 -32.63 -25.76
C LEU A 10 13.51 -33.09 -24.63
N PRO A 11 14.03 -33.25 -23.40
CA PRO A 11 13.17 -33.57 -22.27
C PRO A 11 12.07 -32.51 -22.15
N PRO A 12 10.87 -32.87 -21.66
CA PRO A 12 9.80 -31.90 -21.45
C PRO A 12 10.30 -30.77 -20.56
N ALA A 13 9.95 -29.54 -20.90
CA ALA A 13 10.29 -28.37 -20.08
C ALA A 13 9.74 -28.58 -18.68
N PHE A 14 10.54 -28.23 -17.67
CA PHE A 14 10.07 -28.23 -16.30
C PHE A 14 8.89 -27.25 -16.15
N PRO A 15 7.92 -27.54 -15.28
CA PRO A 15 6.83 -26.61 -15.01
C PRO A 15 7.40 -25.29 -14.46
N ASP A 16 6.92 -24.18 -15.01
CA ASP A 16 7.26 -22.84 -14.54
C ASP A 16 6.17 -22.28 -13.61
N HIS A 17 6.31 -21.02 -13.20
CA HIS A 17 5.37 -20.37 -12.27
C HIS A 17 3.92 -20.31 -12.77
N THR A 18 3.65 -20.59 -14.04
CA THR A 18 2.29 -20.63 -14.59
C THR A 18 1.61 -21.98 -14.40
N GLN A 19 2.38 -23.05 -14.18
CA GLN A 19 1.90 -24.43 -13.98
C GLN A 19 2.01 -24.87 -12.53
N LEU A 20 2.82 -24.19 -11.70
CA LEU A 20 2.94 -24.47 -10.28
C LEU A 20 1.70 -23.96 -9.52
N PRO A 21 1.28 -24.65 -8.42
CA PRO A 21 0.15 -24.21 -7.62
C PRO A 21 0.34 -22.78 -7.10
N ASP A 22 -0.71 -21.97 -7.18
CA ASP A 22 -0.77 -20.60 -6.66
C ASP A 22 -1.52 -20.50 -5.32
N SER A 23 -1.97 -21.62 -4.75
CA SER A 23 -2.76 -21.67 -3.52
C SER A 23 -2.66 -23.03 -2.82
N ASP A 24 -1.54 -23.28 -2.15
CA ASP A 24 -1.39 -24.52 -1.37
C ASP A 24 -1.45 -24.31 0.15
N GLY A 25 -1.50 -23.05 0.59
CA GLY A 25 -1.53 -22.67 2.00
C GLY A 25 -0.19 -22.80 2.73
N THR A 26 0.88 -23.20 2.04
CA THR A 26 2.21 -23.48 2.62
C THR A 26 3.25 -22.45 2.21
N PHE A 27 3.08 -21.83 1.04
CA PHE A 27 4.01 -20.83 0.48
C PHE A 27 3.36 -19.47 0.31
N VAL A 28 4.18 -18.41 0.33
CA VAL A 28 3.79 -17.11 -0.22
C VAL A 28 3.39 -17.32 -1.67
N LYS A 29 2.17 -16.96 -1.98
CA LYS A 29 1.48 -17.38 -3.20
C LYS A 29 2.00 -16.71 -4.46
N ASN A 30 2.61 -15.50 -4.33
CA ASN A 30 3.20 -14.77 -5.47
C ASN A 30 4.14 -13.65 -5.00
N PHE A 31 4.89 -13.07 -5.95
CA PHE A 31 5.85 -12.01 -5.67
C PHE A 31 5.23 -10.64 -5.41
N GLN A 32 3.92 -10.47 -5.52
CA GLN A 32 3.23 -9.21 -5.27
C GLN A 32 2.82 -9.03 -3.79
N GLU A 33 2.52 -10.09 -3.05
CA GLU A 33 1.95 -10.01 -1.69
C GLU A 33 2.80 -9.18 -0.72
N HIS A 34 4.10 -9.50 -0.58
CA HIS A 34 4.96 -8.75 0.31
C HIS A 34 5.15 -7.28 -0.11
N PRO A 35 5.51 -6.96 -1.37
CA PRO A 35 5.54 -5.57 -1.82
C PRO A 35 4.22 -4.83 -1.63
N GLN A 36 3.09 -5.50 -1.85
CA GLN A 36 1.76 -4.93 -1.65
C GLN A 36 1.49 -4.57 -0.18
N SER A 37 1.85 -5.45 0.75
CA SER A 37 1.71 -5.21 2.18
C SER A 37 2.59 -4.03 2.64
N ILE A 38 3.83 -3.98 2.16
CA ILE A 38 4.76 -2.87 2.46
C ILE A 38 4.21 -1.55 1.90
N LEU A 39 3.72 -1.56 0.66
CA LEU A 39 3.18 -0.38 -0.01
C LEU A 39 1.98 0.21 0.75
N LEU A 40 1.05 -0.64 1.20
CA LEU A 40 -0.11 -0.24 2.01
C LEU A 40 0.33 0.36 3.36
N THR A 41 1.31 -0.25 4.00
CA THR A 41 1.80 0.20 5.31
C THR A 41 2.53 1.54 5.21
N ASP A 42 3.50 1.66 4.29
CA ASP A 42 4.35 2.83 4.14
C ASP A 42 3.54 4.07 3.69
N SER A 43 2.58 3.88 2.78
CA SER A 43 1.75 5.00 2.31
C SER A 43 0.74 5.52 3.35
N LEU A 44 0.45 4.76 4.41
CA LEU A 44 -0.41 5.21 5.52
C LEU A 44 0.34 5.94 6.63
N GLU A 45 1.66 5.93 6.65
CA GLU A 45 2.45 6.41 7.79
C GLU A 45 2.03 7.80 8.27
N THR A 46 1.95 8.79 7.37
CA THR A 46 1.56 10.16 7.71
C THR A 46 0.13 10.25 8.26
N THR A 47 -0.79 9.48 7.68
CA THR A 47 -2.18 9.43 8.12
C THR A 47 -2.27 8.81 9.52
N LEU A 48 -1.56 7.71 9.76
CA LEU A 48 -1.56 7.05 11.06
C LEU A 48 -0.88 7.89 12.15
N GLN A 49 0.17 8.64 11.84
CA GLN A 49 0.77 9.61 12.76
C GLN A 49 -0.22 10.71 13.16
N THR A 50 -1.11 11.10 12.25
CA THR A 50 -2.16 12.10 12.53
C THR A 50 -3.29 11.50 13.36
N LEU A 51 -3.73 10.28 13.06
CA LEU A 51 -4.77 9.57 13.78
C LEU A 51 -4.32 9.12 15.17
N HIS A 52 -3.06 8.76 15.30
CA HIS A 52 -2.46 8.21 16.52
C HIS A 52 -1.17 8.96 16.87
N PRO A 53 -1.25 10.21 17.32
CA PRO A 53 -0.06 10.99 17.72
C PRO A 53 0.66 10.37 18.92
N ASP A 54 -0.01 9.48 19.64
CA ASP A 54 0.53 8.67 20.75
C ASP A 54 1.16 7.33 20.29
N GLY A 55 1.08 7.01 18.98
CA GLY A 55 1.59 5.76 18.42
C GLY A 55 0.77 4.52 18.78
N GLN A 56 -0.46 4.68 19.31
CA GLN A 56 -1.29 3.55 19.76
C GLN A 56 -2.05 2.90 18.59
N TYR A 57 -1.35 2.11 17.78
CA TYR A 57 -1.95 1.28 16.73
C TYR A 57 -1.02 0.09 16.40
N ALA A 58 -1.57 -0.90 15.72
CA ALA A 58 -0.80 -2.03 15.20
C ALA A 58 -1.22 -2.35 13.76
N ILE A 59 -0.24 -2.76 12.96
CA ILE A 59 -0.45 -3.35 11.62
C ILE A 59 0.12 -4.76 11.66
N GLY A 60 -0.68 -5.73 11.24
CA GLY A 60 -0.25 -7.10 11.02
C GLY A 60 -0.19 -7.43 9.54
N GLN A 61 0.83 -8.19 9.15
CA GLN A 61 1.01 -8.68 7.79
C GLN A 61 1.25 -10.18 7.87
N ASP A 62 0.36 -10.97 7.28
CA ASP A 62 0.38 -12.44 7.35
C ASP A 62 0.53 -12.97 8.79
N CYS A 63 -0.10 -12.28 9.75
CA CYS A 63 -0.07 -12.60 11.17
C CYS A 63 -1.42 -13.15 11.61
N GLY A 64 -1.38 -14.23 12.41
CA GLY A 64 -2.58 -14.86 12.94
C GLY A 64 -3.39 -13.96 13.88
N ILE A 65 -4.69 -13.82 13.60
CA ILE A 65 -5.69 -13.25 14.50
C ILE A 65 -6.39 -14.42 15.19
N TYR A 66 -6.05 -14.67 16.45
CA TYR A 66 -6.66 -15.71 17.25
C TYR A 66 -8.00 -15.26 17.82
N TRP A 67 -9.07 -15.92 17.45
CA TRP A 67 -10.44 -15.61 17.84
C TRP A 67 -11.07 -16.67 18.76
N ARG A 68 -10.45 -17.84 18.91
CA ARG A 68 -10.82 -18.88 19.90
C ARG A 68 -9.64 -19.76 20.24
N GLU A 69 -9.69 -20.41 21.39
CA GLU A 69 -8.75 -21.47 21.75
C GLU A 69 -9.13 -22.79 21.08
N THR A 70 -8.13 -23.47 20.53
CA THR A 70 -8.28 -24.77 19.87
C THR A 70 -7.01 -25.62 20.08
N ASP A 71 -7.14 -26.91 19.87
CA ASP A 71 -6.01 -27.85 19.78
C ASP A 71 -6.09 -28.57 18.41
N PRO A 72 -5.13 -28.35 17.50
CA PRO A 72 -4.03 -27.43 17.63
C PRO A 72 -4.46 -25.94 17.46
N PRO A 73 -3.67 -24.99 17.98
CA PRO A 73 -4.07 -23.55 18.09
C PRO A 73 -4.42 -22.88 16.77
N GLU A 74 -3.75 -23.20 15.69
CA GLU A 74 -3.94 -22.58 14.36
C GLU A 74 -5.36 -22.76 13.78
N LYS A 75 -6.14 -23.69 14.30
CA LYS A 75 -7.56 -23.86 13.93
C LYS A 75 -8.46 -22.76 14.48
N GLY A 76 -7.98 -22.03 15.47
CA GLY A 76 -8.67 -20.90 16.10
C GLY A 76 -8.18 -19.56 15.61
N ALA A 77 -7.41 -19.50 14.51
CA ALA A 77 -6.85 -18.29 13.96
C ALA A 77 -7.17 -18.14 12.47
N GLU A 78 -7.27 -16.89 12.02
CA GLU A 78 -7.20 -16.48 10.62
C GLU A 78 -6.01 -15.53 10.45
N ALA A 79 -5.32 -15.61 9.31
CA ALA A 79 -4.19 -14.74 9.00
C ALA A 79 -4.51 -13.94 7.72
N PRO A 80 -5.00 -12.70 7.85
CA PRO A 80 -5.12 -11.83 6.70
C PRO A 80 -3.75 -11.39 6.22
N ASP A 81 -3.62 -11.15 4.92
CA ASP A 81 -2.37 -10.68 4.33
C ASP A 81 -1.98 -9.30 4.87
N TRP A 82 -2.97 -8.48 5.22
CA TRP A 82 -2.77 -7.19 5.87
C TRP A 82 -3.97 -6.82 6.75
N PHE A 83 -3.72 -6.28 7.95
CA PHE A 83 -4.78 -5.73 8.80
C PHE A 83 -4.27 -4.60 9.68
N TYR A 84 -5.18 -3.73 10.09
CA TYR A 84 -4.91 -2.60 10.96
C TYR A 84 -5.82 -2.60 12.18
N VAL A 85 -5.22 -2.30 13.34
CA VAL A 85 -5.89 -2.22 14.65
C VAL A 85 -5.61 -0.86 15.28
N PRO A 86 -6.63 -0.02 15.48
CA PRO A 86 -6.47 1.25 16.19
C PRO A 86 -6.43 1.07 17.70
N ASN A 87 -5.89 2.07 18.42
CA ASN A 87 -5.97 2.21 19.87
C ASN A 87 -5.40 1.01 20.66
N VAL A 88 -4.35 0.40 20.16
CA VAL A 88 -3.60 -0.65 20.84
C VAL A 88 -2.12 -0.25 20.96
N PRO A 89 -1.45 -0.60 22.05
CA PRO A 89 -0.02 -0.31 22.17
C PRO A 89 0.77 -1.04 21.09
N PRO A 90 1.84 -0.47 20.52
CA PRO A 90 2.66 -1.13 19.47
C PRO A 90 3.32 -2.42 19.96
N LEU A 91 3.62 -2.52 21.24
CA LEU A 91 4.18 -3.69 21.91
C LEU A 91 3.24 -4.18 23.01
N ILE A 92 3.25 -5.48 23.32
CA ILE A 92 2.57 -6.05 24.48
C ILE A 92 3.61 -6.32 25.56
N ASP A 93 3.44 -5.72 26.73
CA ASP A 93 4.35 -5.87 27.88
C ASP A 93 5.83 -5.60 27.51
N GLY A 94 6.05 -4.71 26.53
CA GLY A 94 7.38 -4.37 26.00
C GLY A 94 7.92 -5.33 24.95
N GLU A 95 7.15 -6.34 24.53
CA GLU A 95 7.54 -7.35 23.56
C GLU A 95 6.78 -7.23 22.24
N ILE A 96 7.42 -7.63 21.14
CA ILE A 96 6.82 -7.67 19.80
C ILE A 96 5.68 -8.71 19.78
N ARG A 97 4.50 -8.32 19.26
CA ARG A 97 3.41 -9.26 19.00
C ARG A 97 3.83 -10.33 18.01
N ARG A 98 3.64 -11.60 18.38
CA ARG A 98 3.83 -12.74 17.47
C ARG A 98 2.55 -13.09 16.72
N SER A 99 1.40 -12.67 17.27
CA SER A 99 0.06 -12.84 16.74
C SER A 99 -0.88 -11.86 17.45
N TYR A 100 -2.06 -11.67 16.93
CA TYR A 100 -3.09 -10.83 17.52
C TYR A 100 -4.14 -11.72 18.22
N VAL A 101 -4.37 -11.51 19.52
CA VAL A 101 -5.21 -12.39 20.34
C VAL A 101 -6.42 -11.61 20.83
N ILE A 102 -7.60 -11.84 20.24
CA ILE A 102 -8.83 -11.08 20.47
C ILE A 102 -9.25 -11.11 21.95
N TRP A 103 -9.23 -12.27 22.59
CA TRP A 103 -9.66 -12.38 24.01
C TRP A 103 -8.68 -11.75 25.02
N ARG A 104 -7.47 -11.37 24.58
CA ARG A 104 -6.52 -10.63 25.41
C ARG A 104 -6.62 -9.13 25.19
N GLU A 105 -6.76 -8.71 23.93
CA GLU A 105 -6.69 -7.28 23.55
C GLU A 105 -8.06 -6.60 23.58
N TYR A 106 -9.14 -7.36 23.38
CA TYR A 106 -10.55 -6.90 23.39
C TYR A 106 -10.87 -5.82 22.36
N ILE A 107 -9.94 -5.51 21.45
CA ILE A 107 -10.11 -4.59 20.34
C ILE A 107 -10.03 -5.40 19.06
N VAL A 108 -10.96 -5.20 18.15
CA VAL A 108 -10.96 -5.89 16.86
C VAL A 108 -10.20 -5.08 15.81
N PRO A 109 -9.57 -5.72 14.83
CA PRO A 109 -9.05 -5.01 13.67
C PRO A 109 -10.14 -4.17 13.01
N LEU A 110 -9.80 -2.96 12.58
CA LEU A 110 -10.72 -2.07 11.88
C LEU A 110 -10.94 -2.52 10.43
N ILE A 111 -9.88 -2.99 9.81
CA ILE A 111 -9.91 -3.52 8.44
C ILE A 111 -8.96 -4.72 8.33
N ALA A 112 -9.40 -5.73 7.57
CA ALA A 112 -8.58 -6.83 7.10
C ALA A 112 -8.61 -6.87 5.57
N ILE A 113 -7.47 -7.15 4.94
CA ILE A 113 -7.29 -7.22 3.49
C ILE A 113 -6.66 -8.56 3.14
N GLU A 114 -7.26 -9.25 2.17
CA GLU A 114 -6.74 -10.49 1.60
C GLU A 114 -6.30 -10.24 0.14
N PHE A 115 -5.16 -10.80 -0.23
CA PHE A 115 -4.65 -10.77 -1.60
C PHE A 115 -4.88 -12.15 -2.24
N ALA A 116 -6.08 -12.32 -2.81
CA ALA A 116 -6.46 -13.59 -3.38
C ALA A 116 -5.64 -13.91 -4.65
N SER A 117 -4.81 -14.94 -4.59
CA SER A 117 -4.09 -15.44 -5.77
C SER A 117 -5.01 -16.22 -6.73
N GLY A 118 -6.08 -16.82 -6.21
CA GLY A 118 -7.12 -17.51 -6.98
C GLY A 118 -8.21 -16.56 -7.47
N ASN A 119 -9.45 -17.03 -7.45
CA ASN A 119 -10.63 -16.24 -7.82
C ASN A 119 -11.36 -15.60 -6.63
N GLY A 120 -10.77 -15.61 -5.45
CA GLY A 120 -11.37 -15.09 -4.22
C GLY A 120 -12.43 -15.99 -3.59
N SER A 121 -12.57 -17.24 -4.02
CA SER A 121 -13.58 -18.16 -3.47
C SER A 121 -13.27 -18.59 -2.04
N GLU A 122 -11.99 -18.72 -1.69
CA GLU A 122 -11.53 -19.05 -0.33
C GLU A 122 -11.83 -17.88 0.61
N GLU A 123 -11.50 -16.68 0.20
CA GLU A 123 -11.70 -15.44 0.95
C GLU A 123 -13.19 -15.12 1.15
N ARG A 124 -14.05 -15.55 0.19
CA ARG A 124 -15.52 -15.41 0.30
C ARG A 124 -16.20 -16.60 0.96
N ASN A 125 -15.45 -17.60 1.45
CA ASN A 125 -16.02 -18.77 2.09
C ASN A 125 -16.77 -18.36 3.37
N ASN A 126 -18.09 -18.54 3.35
CA ASN A 126 -19.00 -18.22 4.44
C ASN A 126 -19.53 -19.48 5.16
N THR A 127 -18.74 -20.56 5.20
CA THR A 127 -19.11 -21.79 5.86
C THR A 127 -19.02 -21.63 7.37
N PRO A 128 -20.13 -21.74 8.12
CA PRO A 128 -20.10 -21.58 9.57
C PRO A 128 -19.51 -22.82 10.25
N LEU A 129 -18.98 -22.63 11.44
CA LEU A 129 -18.41 -23.71 12.25
C LEU A 129 -19.40 -24.87 12.48
N SER A 130 -20.68 -24.55 12.67
CA SER A 130 -21.75 -25.54 12.93
C SER A 130 -22.04 -26.46 11.75
N ARG A 131 -21.57 -26.15 10.54
CA ARG A 131 -21.71 -27.01 9.36
C ARG A 131 -20.49 -27.89 9.09
N LEU A 132 -19.43 -27.75 9.88
CA LEU A 132 -18.28 -28.61 9.75
C LEU A 132 -18.58 -29.96 10.40
N PRO A 133 -18.25 -31.11 9.73
CA PRO A 133 -18.39 -32.41 10.31
C PRO A 133 -17.55 -32.55 11.59
N GLU A 134 -18.07 -33.23 12.58
CA GLU A 134 -17.31 -33.55 13.79
C GLU A 134 -16.07 -34.37 13.43
N GLY A 135 -14.93 -34.02 14.01
CA GLY A 135 -13.66 -34.73 13.81
C GLY A 135 -12.90 -34.40 12.51
N VAL A 136 -13.40 -33.53 11.64
CA VAL A 136 -12.70 -33.12 10.44
C VAL A 136 -11.83 -31.88 10.74
N ASN A 137 -10.59 -31.91 10.23
CA ASN A 137 -9.58 -30.86 10.40
C ASN A 137 -9.86 -29.60 9.57
N GLN A 138 -11.13 -29.26 9.34
CA GLN A 138 -11.53 -28.11 8.53
C GLN A 138 -11.74 -26.88 9.40
N LYS A 139 -11.26 -25.75 8.90
CA LYS A 139 -11.55 -24.42 9.45
C LYS A 139 -12.89 -23.92 8.91
N PRO A 140 -13.64 -23.09 9.66
CA PRO A 140 -14.75 -22.33 9.09
C PRO A 140 -14.24 -21.38 8.01
N GLY A 141 -15.15 -20.84 7.21
CA GLY A 141 -14.78 -19.91 6.16
C GLY A 141 -14.30 -18.58 6.73
N LYS A 142 -13.23 -17.99 6.16
CA LYS A 142 -12.67 -16.70 6.56
C LYS A 142 -13.74 -15.61 6.63
N PHE A 143 -14.58 -15.50 5.60
CA PHE A 143 -15.66 -14.51 5.55
C PHE A 143 -16.62 -14.64 6.74
N TRP A 144 -16.99 -15.89 7.09
CA TRP A 144 -17.84 -16.13 8.26
C TRP A 144 -17.18 -15.73 9.57
N VAL A 145 -15.88 -16.03 9.71
CA VAL A 145 -15.11 -15.67 10.93
C VAL A 145 -15.05 -14.15 11.06
N TYR A 146 -14.69 -13.44 10.03
CA TYR A 146 -14.57 -11.97 10.07
C TYR A 146 -15.93 -11.29 10.26
N GLU A 147 -16.99 -11.81 9.61
CA GLU A 147 -18.34 -11.25 9.72
C GLU A 147 -19.06 -11.58 11.02
N GLN A 148 -19.05 -12.87 11.43
CA GLN A 148 -19.94 -13.37 12.49
C GLN A 148 -19.28 -13.53 13.85
N ILE A 149 -17.95 -13.61 13.88
CA ILE A 149 -17.21 -13.85 15.12
C ILE A 149 -16.42 -12.63 15.53
N ILE A 150 -15.54 -12.14 14.66
CA ILE A 150 -14.65 -11.03 15.00
C ILE A 150 -15.37 -9.68 14.82
N HIS A 151 -16.28 -9.59 13.86
CA HIS A 151 -17.02 -8.36 13.49
C HIS A 151 -16.09 -7.26 12.99
N ILE A 152 -15.13 -7.60 12.10
CA ILE A 152 -14.22 -6.62 11.51
C ILE A 152 -15.02 -5.61 10.70
N PRO A 153 -14.94 -4.28 11.00
CA PRO A 153 -15.75 -3.26 10.33
C PRO A 153 -15.60 -3.23 8.81
N TYR A 154 -14.36 -3.41 8.30
CA TYR A 154 -14.11 -3.44 6.86
C TYR A 154 -13.33 -4.69 6.48
N TYR A 155 -13.79 -5.37 5.44
CA TYR A 155 -13.10 -6.51 4.86
C TYR A 155 -12.90 -6.29 3.38
N ALA A 156 -11.66 -6.38 2.89
CA ALA A 156 -11.31 -6.19 1.50
C ALA A 156 -10.69 -7.46 0.90
N ILE A 157 -11.08 -7.79 -0.32
CA ILE A 157 -10.52 -8.91 -1.10
C ILE A 157 -9.98 -8.31 -2.41
N TYR A 158 -8.68 -8.40 -2.59
CA TYR A 158 -8.02 -7.99 -3.83
C TYR A 158 -7.60 -9.21 -4.62
N ILE A 159 -8.23 -9.44 -5.77
CA ILE A 159 -7.92 -10.56 -6.65
C ILE A 159 -6.75 -10.15 -7.54
N ILE A 160 -5.55 -10.62 -7.21
CA ILE A 160 -4.30 -10.20 -7.87
C ILE A 160 -4.35 -10.40 -9.37
N LYS A 161 -4.82 -11.54 -9.83
CA LYS A 161 -4.84 -11.92 -11.26
C LYS A 161 -5.68 -10.99 -12.13
N THR A 162 -6.82 -10.52 -11.63
CA THR A 162 -7.75 -9.65 -12.37
C THR A 162 -7.65 -8.20 -11.93
N SER A 163 -6.98 -7.93 -10.81
CA SER A 163 -6.94 -6.63 -10.13
C SER A 163 -8.33 -6.14 -9.71
N GLU A 164 -9.27 -7.06 -9.49
CA GLU A 164 -10.58 -6.75 -8.94
C GLU A 164 -10.48 -6.53 -7.44
N LEU A 165 -11.15 -5.49 -6.97
CA LEU A 165 -11.27 -5.17 -5.56
C LEU A 165 -12.72 -5.28 -5.11
N GLU A 166 -12.93 -6.02 -4.04
CA GLU A 166 -14.19 -6.09 -3.33
C GLU A 166 -13.99 -5.56 -1.92
N VAL A 167 -14.83 -4.66 -1.48
CA VAL A 167 -14.81 -4.14 -0.12
C VAL A 167 -16.16 -4.34 0.52
N TYR A 168 -16.14 -4.85 1.74
CA TYR A 168 -17.33 -5.12 2.54
C TYR A 168 -17.29 -4.27 3.80
N ASN A 169 -18.43 -3.72 4.17
CA ASN A 169 -18.64 -3.03 5.44
C ASN A 169 -19.61 -3.82 6.33
N TRP A 170 -19.27 -3.95 7.60
CA TRP A 170 -20.09 -4.64 8.58
C TRP A 170 -21.22 -3.72 9.08
N VAL A 171 -22.44 -3.99 8.65
CA VAL A 171 -23.64 -3.19 8.96
C VAL A 171 -24.79 -4.11 9.37
N ASN A 172 -25.40 -3.83 10.52
CA ASN A 172 -26.52 -4.61 11.03
C ASN A 172 -26.22 -6.12 11.08
N THR A 173 -25.08 -6.48 11.66
CA THR A 173 -24.61 -7.87 11.86
C THR A 173 -24.25 -8.64 10.59
N ARG A 174 -24.09 -7.97 9.44
CA ARG A 174 -23.75 -8.58 8.15
C ARG A 174 -22.83 -7.71 7.34
N TYR A 175 -21.97 -8.36 6.54
CA TYR A 175 -21.21 -7.68 5.50
C TYR A 175 -22.12 -7.23 4.35
N ARG A 176 -21.98 -5.98 3.96
CA ARG A 176 -22.56 -5.41 2.76
C ARG A 176 -21.45 -4.97 1.84
N ARG A 177 -21.49 -5.45 0.60
CA ARG A 177 -20.51 -5.03 -0.41
C ARG A 177 -20.71 -3.55 -0.68
N LEU A 178 -19.63 -2.77 -0.50
CA LEU A 178 -19.62 -1.35 -0.84
C LEU A 178 -19.60 -1.16 -2.36
N GLN A 179 -20.11 -0.04 -2.79
CA GLN A 179 -19.92 0.44 -4.15
C GLN A 179 -18.78 1.46 -4.13
N PRO A 180 -17.92 1.46 -5.16
CA PRO A 180 -16.90 2.49 -5.27
C PRO A 180 -17.55 3.85 -5.52
N ASN A 181 -16.86 4.92 -5.10
CA ASN A 181 -17.25 6.29 -5.46
C ASN A 181 -16.95 6.59 -6.94
N ASP A 182 -17.22 7.85 -7.37
CA ASP A 182 -17.01 8.28 -8.77
C ASP A 182 -15.54 8.19 -9.23
N ARG A 183 -14.59 8.10 -8.30
CA ARG A 183 -13.17 7.90 -8.59
C ARG A 183 -12.78 6.41 -8.70
N GLY A 184 -13.71 5.51 -8.44
CA GLY A 184 -13.45 4.07 -8.39
C GLY A 184 -12.82 3.60 -7.07
N HIS A 185 -12.82 4.43 -6.03
CA HIS A 185 -12.26 4.12 -4.73
C HIS A 185 -13.37 3.77 -3.72
N TYR A 186 -13.00 3.00 -2.71
CA TYR A 186 -13.87 2.58 -1.62
C TYR A 186 -13.57 3.38 -0.36
N PRO A 187 -14.48 4.22 0.13
CA PRO A 187 -14.28 4.97 1.38
C PRO A 187 -14.16 4.05 2.59
N ILE A 188 -13.13 4.29 3.39
CA ILE A 188 -12.91 3.67 4.70
C ILE A 188 -13.08 4.78 5.75
N ASP A 189 -14.33 5.17 5.96
CA ASP A 189 -14.70 6.38 6.71
C ASP A 189 -14.05 6.46 8.10
N LEU A 190 -13.92 5.31 8.79
CA LEU A 190 -13.30 5.25 10.12
C LEU A 190 -11.79 5.55 10.12
N MET A 191 -11.14 5.53 8.96
CA MET A 191 -9.74 5.90 8.78
C MET A 191 -9.56 7.25 8.08
N GLY A 192 -10.64 7.81 7.52
CA GLY A 192 -10.58 9.04 6.73
C GLY A 192 -9.79 8.89 5.44
N VAL A 193 -9.78 7.69 4.85
CA VAL A 193 -9.06 7.38 3.60
C VAL A 193 -9.95 6.59 2.65
N GLU A 194 -9.51 6.47 1.40
CA GLU A 194 -10.14 5.64 0.38
C GLU A 194 -9.17 4.54 -0.06
N LEU A 195 -9.67 3.33 -0.28
CA LEU A 195 -8.91 2.20 -0.83
C LEU A 195 -9.28 2.00 -2.30
N GLY A 196 -8.29 1.85 -3.16
CA GLY A 196 -8.54 1.63 -4.58
C GLY A 196 -7.37 0.97 -5.30
N VAL A 197 -7.50 0.82 -6.61
CA VAL A 197 -6.48 0.21 -7.48
C VAL A 197 -5.75 1.30 -8.26
N TRP A 198 -4.43 1.29 -8.17
CA TRP A 198 -3.53 2.20 -8.87
C TRP A 198 -2.64 1.43 -9.83
N GLU A 199 -2.48 1.92 -11.05
CA GLU A 199 -1.54 1.35 -12.02
C GLU A 199 -0.25 2.17 -12.03
N GLY A 200 0.87 1.50 -11.76
CA GLY A 200 2.15 2.17 -11.69
C GLY A 200 3.31 1.25 -11.32
N SER A 201 4.48 1.85 -11.14
CA SER A 201 5.69 1.14 -10.78
C SER A 201 5.98 1.28 -9.29
N TYR A 202 6.07 0.17 -8.61
CA TYR A 202 6.59 0.08 -7.25
C TYR A 202 7.73 -0.92 -7.20
N GLN A 203 8.83 -0.55 -6.56
CA GLN A 203 10.11 -1.25 -6.69
C GLN A 203 10.47 -1.42 -8.17
N ASN A 204 10.67 -2.63 -8.67
CA ASN A 204 11.00 -2.92 -10.07
C ASN A 204 9.82 -3.52 -10.87
N GLN A 205 8.59 -3.45 -10.34
CA GLN A 205 7.41 -4.05 -10.94
C GLN A 205 6.41 -2.98 -11.35
N HIS A 206 6.02 -3.00 -12.65
CA HIS A 206 4.95 -2.14 -13.18
C HIS A 206 3.68 -2.98 -13.33
N GLN A 207 2.71 -2.70 -12.47
CA GLN A 207 1.44 -3.44 -12.43
C GLN A 207 0.35 -2.66 -11.69
N ARG A 208 -0.77 -3.31 -11.42
CA ARG A 208 -1.84 -2.76 -10.60
C ARG A 208 -1.62 -3.13 -9.14
N TRP A 209 -1.71 -2.11 -8.29
CA TRP A 209 -1.49 -2.19 -6.85
C TRP A 209 -2.69 -1.65 -6.10
N LEU A 210 -2.97 -2.17 -4.90
CA LEU A 210 -3.81 -1.47 -3.94
C LEU A 210 -3.04 -0.27 -3.37
N ARG A 211 -3.73 0.86 -3.30
CA ARG A 211 -3.20 2.10 -2.72
C ARG A 211 -4.28 2.78 -1.89
N TRP A 212 -3.81 3.72 -1.10
CA TRP A 212 -4.67 4.61 -0.32
C TRP A 212 -4.71 6.00 -0.95
N TRP A 213 -5.85 6.64 -0.81
CA TRP A 213 -6.07 8.04 -1.15
C TRP A 213 -6.68 8.76 0.04
N ASP A 214 -6.51 10.08 0.11
CA ASP A 214 -7.29 10.89 1.03
C ASP A 214 -8.74 11.07 0.51
N ASN A 215 -9.59 11.69 1.33
CA ASN A 215 -11.00 11.93 0.97
C ASN A 215 -11.17 12.93 -0.21
N GLU A 216 -10.13 13.66 -0.56
CA GLU A 216 -10.10 14.60 -1.69
C GLU A 216 -9.69 13.89 -2.99
N GLY A 217 -9.20 12.66 -2.90
CA GLY A 217 -8.75 11.86 -4.02
C GLY A 217 -7.26 12.03 -4.36
N ASN A 218 -6.45 12.58 -3.45
CA ASN A 218 -5.02 12.61 -3.61
C ASN A 218 -4.42 11.29 -3.16
N LEU A 219 -3.51 10.75 -3.97
CA LEU A 219 -2.80 9.51 -3.63
C LEU A 219 -1.93 9.72 -2.39
N LEU A 220 -2.09 8.85 -1.39
CA LEU A 220 -1.19 8.82 -0.24
C LEU A 220 0.16 8.25 -0.68
N LEU A 221 1.19 9.07 -0.57
CA LEU A 221 2.52 8.74 -1.05
C LEU A 221 3.32 8.00 0.01
N THR A 222 4.15 7.05 -0.42
CA THR A 222 5.18 6.48 0.43
C THR A 222 6.25 7.52 0.79
N GLY A 223 7.00 7.30 1.86
CA GLY A 223 8.09 8.20 2.24
C GLY A 223 9.12 8.42 1.12
N SER A 224 9.40 7.38 0.33
CA SER A 224 10.30 7.48 -0.83
C SER A 224 9.73 8.31 -1.98
N GLU A 225 8.43 8.24 -2.23
CA GLU A 225 7.73 9.06 -3.23
C GLU A 225 7.69 10.53 -2.81
N GLN A 226 7.40 10.80 -1.53
CA GLN A 226 7.44 12.16 -0.96
C GLN A 226 8.84 12.78 -1.10
N ALA A 227 9.87 12.09 -0.66
CA ALA A 227 11.25 12.55 -0.76
C ALA A 227 11.68 12.81 -2.23
N ARG A 228 11.19 12.01 -3.17
CA ARG A 228 11.43 12.22 -4.60
C ARG A 228 10.77 13.50 -5.11
N LEU A 229 9.53 13.75 -4.73
CA LEU A 229 8.81 14.98 -5.11
C LEU A 229 9.48 16.22 -4.54
N GLU A 230 9.90 16.20 -3.29
CA GLU A 230 10.61 17.31 -2.66
C GLU A 230 11.94 17.62 -3.36
N ARG A 231 12.70 16.60 -3.73
CA ARG A 231 13.93 16.77 -4.51
C ARG A 231 13.67 17.40 -5.87
N LEU A 232 12.64 16.98 -6.59
CA LEU A 232 12.26 17.55 -7.87
C LEU A 232 11.83 18.99 -7.73
N HIS A 233 11.05 19.32 -6.70
CA HIS A 233 10.64 20.68 -6.41
C HIS A 233 11.86 21.59 -6.11
N THR A 234 12.73 21.13 -5.21
CA THR A 234 13.97 21.86 -4.87
C THR A 234 14.85 22.12 -6.09
N GLU A 235 15.01 21.12 -6.96
CA GLU A 235 15.81 21.29 -8.19
C GLU A 235 15.14 22.28 -9.18
N GLN A 236 13.81 22.23 -9.30
CA GLN A 236 13.07 23.20 -10.12
C GLN A 236 13.20 24.63 -9.60
N GLU A 237 13.10 24.83 -8.29
CA GLU A 237 13.27 26.15 -7.67
C GLU A 237 14.71 26.66 -7.87
N ARG A 238 15.72 25.78 -7.71
CA ARG A 238 17.10 26.13 -7.99
C ARG A 238 17.29 26.56 -9.44
N GLN A 239 16.77 25.79 -10.40
CA GLN A 239 16.86 26.13 -11.80
C GLN A 239 16.14 27.46 -12.17
N ARG A 240 15.02 27.76 -11.48
CA ARG A 240 14.33 29.04 -11.65
C ARG A 240 15.18 30.20 -11.12
N ALA A 241 15.78 30.03 -9.95
CA ALA A 241 16.66 31.02 -9.36
C ALA A 241 17.90 31.26 -10.24
N ASP A 242 18.57 30.19 -10.69
CA ASP A 242 19.73 30.29 -11.59
C ASP A 242 19.40 31.02 -12.92
N ARG A 243 18.24 30.75 -13.53
CA ARG A 243 17.78 31.43 -14.74
C ARG A 243 17.47 32.90 -14.49
N ALA A 244 16.82 33.21 -13.37
CA ALA A 244 16.52 34.60 -13.00
C ALA A 244 17.82 35.40 -12.80
N GLU A 245 18.79 34.84 -12.09
CA GLU A 245 20.11 35.44 -11.89
C GLU A 245 20.87 35.61 -13.21
N GLN A 246 20.84 34.59 -14.09
CA GLN A 246 21.48 34.71 -15.40
C GLN A 246 20.82 35.81 -16.26
N THR A 247 19.48 35.87 -16.29
CA THR A 247 18.75 36.93 -17.01
C THR A 247 19.12 38.33 -16.49
N GLN A 248 19.25 38.46 -15.18
CA GLN A 248 19.65 39.69 -14.53
C GLN A 248 21.07 40.10 -14.89
N ARG A 249 22.03 39.13 -14.90
CA ARG A 249 23.41 39.36 -15.35
C ARG A 249 23.49 39.76 -16.82
N ASP A 250 22.71 39.09 -17.70
CA ASP A 250 22.71 39.37 -19.13
C ASP A 250 22.09 40.74 -19.46
N ALA A 251 21.25 41.28 -18.60
CA ALA A 251 20.63 42.59 -18.76
C ALA A 251 21.63 43.75 -18.43
N ILE A 252 22.64 43.53 -17.56
CA ILE A 252 23.58 44.56 -17.12
C ILE A 252 24.31 45.22 -18.31
N PRO A 253 25.05 44.47 -19.18
CA PRO A 253 25.76 45.06 -20.28
C PRO A 253 24.81 45.75 -21.31
N GLN A 254 23.61 45.23 -21.48
CA GLN A 254 22.62 45.85 -22.37
C GLN A 254 22.13 47.21 -21.86
N LEU A 255 21.83 47.31 -20.56
CA LEU A 255 21.39 48.55 -19.93
C LEU A 255 22.50 49.62 -19.92
N LEU A 256 23.74 49.18 -19.64
CA LEU A 256 24.91 50.07 -19.73
C LEU A 256 25.13 50.57 -21.16
N ALA A 257 25.00 49.71 -22.18
CA ALA A 257 25.11 50.09 -23.59
C ALA A 257 24.00 51.05 -24.04
N MET A 258 22.84 51.02 -23.38
CA MET A 258 21.74 51.99 -23.59
C MET A 258 22.01 53.33 -22.92
N GLY A 259 23.11 53.52 -22.21
CA GLY A 259 23.52 54.78 -21.59
C GLY A 259 23.05 54.98 -20.15
N LEU A 260 22.53 53.95 -19.47
CA LEU A 260 22.24 54.03 -18.03
C LEU A 260 23.54 54.04 -17.23
N THR A 261 23.55 54.81 -16.14
CA THR A 261 24.70 54.75 -15.20
C THR A 261 24.69 53.45 -14.36
N VAL A 262 25.83 53.12 -13.79
CA VAL A 262 25.97 51.93 -12.92
C VAL A 262 24.98 51.97 -11.78
N GLU A 263 24.76 53.14 -11.18
CA GLU A 263 23.80 53.36 -10.08
C GLU A 263 22.34 53.13 -10.55
N GLN A 264 22.01 53.59 -11.77
CA GLN A 264 20.68 53.38 -12.35
C GLN A 264 20.43 51.91 -12.66
N VAL A 265 21.43 51.17 -13.17
CA VAL A 265 21.37 49.74 -13.43
C VAL A 265 21.23 48.98 -12.12
N ALA A 266 22.03 49.32 -11.11
CA ALA A 266 21.97 48.73 -9.78
C ALA A 266 20.56 48.88 -9.17
N GLN A 267 19.99 50.08 -9.25
CA GLN A 267 18.62 50.35 -8.77
C GLN A 267 17.57 49.58 -9.57
N ALA A 268 17.66 49.55 -10.90
CA ALA A 268 16.69 48.87 -11.77
C ALA A 268 16.66 47.35 -11.57
N LEU A 269 17.83 46.73 -11.31
CA LEU A 269 17.96 45.32 -11.15
C LEU A 269 17.98 44.86 -9.67
N SER A 270 17.85 45.82 -8.72
CA SER A 270 17.96 45.53 -7.27
C SER A 270 19.28 44.84 -6.87
N LEU A 271 20.39 45.28 -7.50
CA LEU A 271 21.75 44.80 -7.23
C LEU A 271 22.56 45.88 -6.49
N SER A 272 23.70 45.46 -5.92
CA SER A 272 24.67 46.41 -5.43
C SER A 272 25.42 47.08 -6.57
N VAL A 273 25.88 48.31 -6.38
CA VAL A 273 26.74 49.04 -7.37
C VAL A 273 28.03 48.22 -7.65
N GLU A 274 28.59 47.58 -6.63
CA GLU A 274 29.77 46.73 -6.75
C GLU A 274 29.53 45.51 -7.64
N ASP A 275 28.35 44.89 -7.53
CA ASP A 275 27.99 43.76 -8.40
C ASP A 275 27.81 44.14 -9.85
N VAL A 276 27.19 45.29 -10.12
CA VAL A 276 27.06 45.81 -11.48
C VAL A 276 28.43 46.19 -12.07
N GLN A 277 29.35 46.76 -11.29
CA GLN A 277 30.73 47.05 -11.74
C GLN A 277 31.55 45.80 -12.05
N ARG A 278 31.30 44.73 -11.32
CA ARG A 278 32.02 43.47 -11.51
C ARG A 278 31.51 42.67 -12.72
N LEU A 279 30.26 42.83 -13.08
CA LEU A 279 29.57 42.02 -14.10
C LEU A 279 29.36 42.78 -15.42
N GLY A 280 29.54 44.12 -15.47
CA GLY A 280 29.47 44.97 -16.64
C GLY A 280 30.87 45.31 -17.16
#